data_f3fdb2ec17c206456020b05ee3a97584
#
_entry.id   f3fdb2ec17c206456020b05ee3a97584
#
_cell.length_a   1.000
_cell.length_b   1.000
_cell.length_c   1.000
_cell.angle_alpha   90.00
_cell.angle_beta   90.00
_cell.angle_gamma   90.00
#
_symmetry.space_group_name_H-M   'P 1'
#
loop_
_entity.id
_entity.type
_entity.pdbx_description
1 polymer ?
#
loop_
_entity_poly.entity_id
_entity_poly.type
_entity_poly.pdbx_seq_one_letter_code
_entity_poly.pdbx_strand_id
1 'polypeptide(L)'
;MAVFTAGALGVDFDLVDLGPLILAPPASATPTSVGLSLLGSTTQIFGSGFTFATAGPPTAGTINRIIVGVDAGLVYDITGLSLSAATFQGWVAAGDNVSAKAGIFGGADQIIGSGVADRLRGFSGDDTITGGAGADFLDGGDGDDDVYGGTGNDIITDSGGSNYLRGDEGDDNLVGGAGFDDINGNMGSDTVSGGLGDDWVVGGRDNDLIFGEDGVDLVYGNLGDDTLDAGNGADTMRGGQGNDSLMGGAGNDYVSGDRGDDTMTGGAGADLFHSFADAGIDRILDFNVAQGDRVILDVGTTFSVAQIGGDTVITMSGGQVILVGISMSSLRTDSIFLG
;
A
#
# COMPACT_ATOMS: atom_id res chain seq x y z
N MET A 1 14.21 14.72 -10.40
CA MET A 1 13.15 14.90 -9.37
C MET A 1 12.22 16.00 -9.86
N ALA A 2 11.03 15.65 -10.28
CA ALA A 2 9.97 16.61 -10.54
C ALA A 2 9.18 16.84 -9.23
N VAL A 3 8.63 18.00 -9.04
CA VAL A 3 7.72 18.31 -7.94
C VAL A 3 6.39 18.72 -8.55
N PHE A 4 5.35 18.01 -8.17
CA PHE A 4 3.99 18.28 -8.60
C PHE A 4 3.12 18.63 -7.40
N THR A 5 2.33 19.68 -7.53
CA THR A 5 1.38 20.09 -6.50
C THR A 5 0.01 20.32 -7.13
N ALA A 6 -1.01 19.62 -6.65
CA ALA A 6 -2.38 19.78 -7.08
C ALA A 6 -2.99 21.11 -6.58
N GLY A 7 -3.83 21.68 -7.39
CA GLY A 7 -4.65 22.83 -7.02
C GLY A 7 -5.91 22.42 -6.23
N ALA A 8 -6.72 23.42 -5.86
CA ALA A 8 -7.93 23.23 -5.03
C ALA A 8 -9.09 22.43 -5.68
N LEU A 9 -8.96 21.97 -6.92
CA LEU A 9 -10.03 21.32 -7.68
C LEU A 9 -9.84 19.81 -7.85
N GLY A 10 -8.77 19.22 -7.28
CA GLY A 10 -8.39 17.84 -7.49
C GLY A 10 -7.69 17.59 -8.84
N VAL A 11 -7.02 16.46 -8.95
CA VAL A 11 -6.22 16.08 -10.14
C VAL A 11 -6.52 14.65 -10.54
N ASP A 12 -6.71 14.44 -11.85
CA ASP A 12 -6.77 13.11 -12.46
C ASP A 12 -5.72 13.02 -13.56
N PHE A 13 -4.64 12.29 -13.30
CA PHE A 13 -3.55 12.11 -14.27
C PHE A 13 -3.96 11.29 -15.50
N ASP A 14 -4.98 10.47 -15.41
CA ASP A 14 -5.51 9.75 -16.58
C ASP A 14 -6.14 10.70 -17.61
N LEU A 15 -6.67 11.82 -17.13
CA LEU A 15 -7.25 12.87 -17.98
C LEU A 15 -6.19 13.87 -18.50
N VAL A 16 -4.97 13.85 -17.97
CA VAL A 16 -3.90 14.72 -18.47
C VAL A 16 -3.48 14.25 -19.86
N ASP A 17 -3.89 14.98 -20.88
CA ASP A 17 -3.52 14.77 -22.27
C ASP A 17 -2.52 15.85 -22.73
N LEU A 18 -1.26 15.46 -22.88
CA LEU A 18 -0.19 16.31 -23.36
C LEU A 18 -0.11 16.35 -24.91
N GLY A 19 -0.84 15.45 -25.60
CA GLY A 19 -0.77 15.27 -27.05
C GLY A 19 -1.35 16.42 -27.89
N PRO A 20 -2.49 17.04 -27.51
CA PRO A 20 -3.08 18.10 -28.34
C PRO A 20 -2.51 19.51 -28.12
N LEU A 21 -1.32 19.65 -27.51
CA LEU A 21 -0.66 20.96 -27.36
C LEU A 21 -0.38 21.60 -28.73
N ILE A 22 -1.23 22.53 -29.14
CA ILE A 22 -0.99 23.33 -30.34
C ILE A 22 -0.03 24.46 -29.95
N LEU A 23 1.23 24.30 -30.38
CA LEU A 23 2.27 25.29 -30.15
C LEU A 23 2.05 26.50 -31.05
N ALA A 24 1.23 27.47 -30.60
CA ALA A 24 1.15 28.77 -31.26
C ALA A 24 2.39 29.58 -30.94
N PRO A 25 2.93 30.38 -31.90
CA PRO A 25 4.04 31.26 -31.61
C PRO A 25 3.62 32.25 -30.50
N PRO A 26 4.41 32.44 -29.44
CA PRO A 26 4.03 33.29 -28.33
C PRO A 26 3.93 34.75 -28.76
N ALA A 27 2.85 35.41 -28.35
CA ALA A 27 2.68 36.84 -28.53
C ALA A 27 3.69 37.66 -27.69
N SER A 28 4.31 37.03 -26.69
CA SER A 28 5.40 37.61 -25.90
C SER A 28 6.26 36.47 -25.32
N ALA A 29 7.44 36.24 -25.90
CA ALA A 29 8.43 35.34 -25.32
C ALA A 29 9.48 36.13 -24.55
N THR A 30 9.62 35.84 -23.26
CA THR A 30 10.84 36.15 -22.54
C THR A 30 11.81 34.99 -22.72
N PRO A 31 13.15 35.18 -22.64
CA PRO A 31 14.11 34.09 -22.78
C PRO A 31 13.92 32.93 -21.78
N THR A 32 13.02 33.06 -20.83
CA THR A 32 12.81 32.15 -19.70
C THR A 32 11.41 31.54 -19.64
N SER A 33 10.46 31.93 -20.49
CA SER A 33 9.12 31.34 -20.48
C SER A 33 8.45 31.37 -21.86
N VAL A 34 7.60 30.39 -22.12
CA VAL A 34 6.77 30.26 -23.32
C VAL A 34 5.33 29.97 -22.85
N GLY A 35 4.38 30.76 -23.29
CA GLY A 35 2.95 30.52 -23.07
C GLY A 35 2.35 29.73 -24.23
N LEU A 36 1.62 28.68 -23.92
CA LEU A 36 0.85 27.87 -24.85
C LEU A 36 -0.62 27.94 -24.50
N SER A 37 -1.50 27.98 -25.50
CA SER A 37 -2.94 28.00 -25.27
C SER A 37 -3.58 26.76 -25.88
N LEU A 38 -4.34 26.03 -25.07
CA LEU A 38 -5.10 24.87 -25.46
C LEU A 38 -6.59 25.13 -25.19
N LEU A 39 -7.49 24.64 -26.02
CA LEU A 39 -8.94 24.77 -25.92
C LEU A 39 -9.45 24.90 -24.46
N GLY A 40 -9.53 26.15 -23.95
CA GLY A 40 -9.99 26.47 -22.60
C GLY A 40 -8.93 26.30 -21.49
N SER A 41 -7.68 25.99 -21.81
CA SER A 41 -6.57 25.92 -20.85
C SER A 41 -5.38 26.79 -21.27
N THR A 42 -4.61 27.25 -20.29
CA THR A 42 -3.35 27.95 -20.52
C THR A 42 -2.21 27.11 -19.95
N THR A 43 -1.26 26.74 -20.80
CA THR A 43 -0.04 26.06 -20.36
C THR A 43 1.13 27.02 -20.47
N GLN A 44 1.90 27.16 -19.40
CA GLN A 44 3.13 27.94 -19.37
C GLN A 44 4.32 27.02 -19.17
N ILE A 45 5.32 27.15 -20.03
CA ILE A 45 6.55 26.38 -19.93
C ILE A 45 7.68 27.35 -19.57
N PHE A 46 8.41 27.01 -18.52
CA PHE A 46 9.54 27.78 -18.02
C PHE A 46 10.84 27.02 -18.25
N GLY A 47 11.91 27.74 -18.51
CA GLY A 47 13.22 27.13 -18.73
C GLY A 47 14.27 28.15 -19.13
N SER A 48 15.41 27.66 -19.56
CA SER A 48 16.54 28.49 -19.98
C SER A 48 17.09 28.06 -21.34
N GLY A 49 17.73 28.97 -22.03
CA GLY A 49 18.41 28.69 -23.31
C GLY A 49 17.46 28.37 -24.47
N PHE A 50 16.20 28.83 -24.41
CA PHE A 50 15.24 28.63 -25.50
C PHE A 50 15.72 29.30 -26.76
N THR A 51 15.76 28.55 -27.85
CA THR A 51 15.95 29.05 -29.21
C THR A 51 14.72 28.72 -30.04
N PHE A 52 14.33 29.64 -30.91
CA PHE A 52 13.16 29.50 -31.77
C PHE A 52 13.61 29.47 -33.25
N ALA A 53 12.99 28.61 -34.03
CA ALA A 53 13.00 28.78 -35.50
C ALA A 53 12.08 29.97 -35.83
N THR A 54 12.22 30.57 -37.01
CA THR A 54 11.58 31.81 -37.43
C THR A 54 10.07 31.91 -37.28
N ALA A 55 9.39 30.81 -36.99
CA ALA A 55 7.99 30.73 -36.51
C ALA A 55 7.80 29.32 -35.92
N GLY A 56 7.43 29.24 -34.66
CA GLY A 56 7.12 27.95 -34.03
C GLY A 56 7.60 27.84 -32.56
N PRO A 57 7.45 26.67 -31.98
CA PRO A 57 7.86 26.38 -30.61
C PRO A 57 9.38 26.36 -30.45
N PRO A 58 9.92 26.38 -29.23
CA PRO A 58 11.35 26.35 -28.99
C PRO A 58 11.97 25.04 -29.53
N THR A 59 13.02 25.17 -30.32
CA THR A 59 13.73 24.04 -30.91
C THR A 59 14.94 23.60 -30.08
N ALA A 60 15.36 24.38 -29.11
CA ALA A 60 16.40 24.05 -28.15
C ALA A 60 16.16 24.79 -26.81
N GLY A 61 16.82 24.32 -25.78
CA GLY A 61 16.71 24.83 -24.41
C GLY A 61 16.34 23.73 -23.43
N THR A 62 16.26 24.06 -22.16
CA THR A 62 15.87 23.16 -21.08
C THR A 62 14.56 23.63 -20.47
N ILE A 63 13.60 22.73 -20.33
CA ILE A 63 12.35 22.94 -19.61
C ILE A 63 12.59 22.52 -18.16
N ASN A 64 12.29 23.40 -17.21
CA ASN A 64 12.45 23.15 -15.79
C ASN A 64 11.14 23.33 -15.00
N ARG A 65 10.08 23.78 -15.65
CA ARG A 65 8.75 23.93 -15.05
C ARG A 65 7.67 23.96 -16.12
N ILE A 66 6.57 23.30 -15.86
CA ILE A 66 5.36 23.36 -16.68
C ILE A 66 4.20 23.75 -15.75
N ILE A 67 3.44 24.77 -16.12
CA ILE A 67 2.21 25.15 -15.43
C ILE A 67 1.05 24.93 -16.40
N VAL A 68 0.08 24.15 -16.00
CA VAL A 68 -1.16 23.95 -16.75
C VAL A 68 -2.30 24.55 -15.97
N GLY A 69 -3.02 25.51 -16.58
CA GLY A 69 -4.21 26.14 -16.00
C GLY A 69 -5.42 25.93 -16.89
N VAL A 70 -6.58 25.79 -16.29
CA VAL A 70 -7.88 25.86 -16.96
C VAL A 70 -8.61 27.14 -16.55
N ASP A 71 -9.67 27.51 -17.26
CA ASP A 71 -10.37 28.82 -17.16
C ASP A 71 -10.79 29.25 -15.74
N ALA A 72 -10.69 28.38 -14.73
CA ALA A 72 -11.08 28.66 -13.35
C ALA A 72 -9.95 28.61 -12.32
N GLY A 73 -8.69 28.38 -12.71
CA GLY A 73 -7.56 28.31 -11.77
C GLY A 73 -6.37 27.48 -12.24
N LEU A 74 -5.33 27.45 -11.40
CA LEU A 74 -4.17 26.59 -11.58
C LEU A 74 -4.59 25.15 -11.33
N VAL A 75 -4.25 24.27 -12.24
CA VAL A 75 -4.53 22.82 -12.13
C VAL A 75 -3.24 22.05 -11.84
N TYR A 76 -2.13 22.40 -12.53
CA TYR A 76 -0.86 21.70 -12.38
C TYR A 76 0.32 22.65 -12.37
N ASP A 77 1.28 22.41 -11.49
CA ASP A 77 2.57 23.10 -11.43
C ASP A 77 3.69 22.06 -11.28
N ILE A 78 4.32 21.68 -12.38
CA ILE A 78 5.36 20.67 -12.43
C ILE A 78 6.70 21.38 -12.43
N THR A 79 7.53 21.14 -11.42
CA THR A 79 8.85 21.76 -11.26
C THR A 79 9.95 20.70 -11.15
N GLY A 80 11.22 21.13 -11.10
CA GLY A 80 12.34 20.22 -10.97
C GLY A 80 12.73 19.50 -12.27
N LEU A 81 12.04 19.78 -13.36
CA LEU A 81 12.30 19.14 -14.67
C LEU A 81 13.68 19.47 -15.22
N SER A 82 14.27 18.51 -15.93
CA SER A 82 15.45 18.70 -16.77
C SER A 82 15.23 18.11 -18.17
N LEU A 83 14.19 18.58 -18.83
CA LEU A 83 13.72 18.08 -20.10
C LEU A 83 14.17 19.00 -21.25
N SER A 84 14.72 18.44 -22.36
CA SER A 84 15.03 19.26 -23.51
C SER A 84 13.77 19.72 -24.24
N ALA A 85 13.73 20.98 -24.64
CA ALA A 85 12.60 21.51 -25.41
C ALA A 85 12.38 20.72 -26.72
N ALA A 86 13.45 20.21 -27.35
CA ALA A 86 13.35 19.39 -28.55
C ALA A 86 12.70 18.03 -28.29
N THR A 87 13.00 17.39 -27.16
CA THR A 87 12.37 16.11 -26.75
C THR A 87 10.88 16.31 -26.50
N PHE A 88 10.52 17.30 -25.66
CA PHE A 88 9.12 17.62 -25.36
C PHE A 88 8.34 17.94 -26.65
N GLN A 89 8.91 18.74 -27.53
CA GLN A 89 8.31 19.05 -28.82
C GLN A 89 8.13 17.81 -29.71
N GLY A 90 9.07 16.89 -29.68
CA GLY A 90 8.95 15.62 -30.41
C GLY A 90 7.75 14.80 -29.95
N TRP A 91 7.52 14.69 -28.67
CA TRP A 91 6.33 14.01 -28.11
C TRP A 91 5.03 14.70 -28.52
N VAL A 92 4.97 16.03 -28.37
CA VAL A 92 3.79 16.81 -28.77
C VAL A 92 3.47 16.67 -30.25
N ALA A 93 4.49 16.76 -31.12
CA ALA A 93 4.31 16.62 -32.57
C ALA A 93 3.87 15.22 -33.00
N ALA A 94 4.30 14.19 -32.27
CA ALA A 94 3.92 12.80 -32.51
C ALA A 94 2.54 12.45 -31.90
N GLY A 95 2.00 13.28 -31.01
CA GLY A 95 0.82 12.95 -30.20
C GLY A 95 1.12 11.81 -29.23
N ASP A 96 2.39 11.64 -28.83
CA ASP A 96 2.84 10.57 -27.96
C ASP A 96 2.74 10.97 -26.50
N ASN A 97 1.54 10.85 -25.97
CA ASN A 97 1.22 11.18 -24.58
C ASN A 97 1.89 10.21 -23.58
N VAL A 98 2.04 8.94 -23.94
CA VAL A 98 2.64 7.91 -23.07
C VAL A 98 4.13 8.22 -22.85
N SER A 99 4.90 8.41 -23.90
CA SER A 99 6.34 8.77 -23.77
C SER A 99 6.53 10.14 -23.12
N ALA A 100 5.60 11.07 -23.33
CA ALA A 100 5.64 12.38 -22.69
C ALA A 100 5.45 12.27 -21.17
N LYS A 101 4.43 11.54 -20.71
CA LYS A 101 4.20 11.29 -19.28
C LYS A 101 5.38 10.54 -18.67
N ALA A 102 5.83 9.44 -19.27
CA ALA A 102 6.96 8.68 -18.76
C ALA A 102 8.25 9.51 -18.69
N GLY A 103 8.48 10.42 -19.62
CA GLY A 103 9.67 11.28 -19.61
C GLY A 103 9.57 12.49 -18.66
N ILE A 104 8.38 12.87 -18.23
CA ILE A 104 8.16 13.94 -17.24
C ILE A 104 8.15 13.37 -15.83
N PHE A 105 7.49 12.24 -15.63
CA PHE A 105 7.27 11.56 -14.35
C PHE A 105 8.11 10.28 -14.20
N GLY A 106 9.13 10.06 -15.02
CA GLY A 106 10.07 8.96 -14.87
C GLY A 106 11.27 9.37 -14.06
N GLY A 107 11.49 8.76 -12.93
CA GLY A 107 12.54 9.08 -11.98
C GLY A 107 11.95 9.63 -10.69
N ALA A 108 12.72 9.70 -9.62
CA ALA A 108 12.24 10.08 -8.29
C ALA A 108 11.52 11.43 -8.26
N ASP A 109 10.23 11.43 -7.98
CA ASP A 109 9.36 12.60 -8.01
C ASP A 109 8.68 12.85 -6.65
N GLN A 110 8.23 14.08 -6.43
CA GLN A 110 7.36 14.43 -5.31
C GLN A 110 6.02 14.89 -5.84
N ILE A 111 4.95 14.18 -5.46
CA ILE A 111 3.59 14.42 -5.91
C ILE A 111 2.72 14.71 -4.71
N ILE A 112 2.05 15.87 -4.71
CA ILE A 112 1.23 16.33 -3.59
C ILE A 112 -0.17 16.62 -4.11
N GLY A 113 -1.15 15.91 -3.57
CA GLY A 113 -2.56 16.10 -3.84
C GLY A 113 -3.14 17.34 -3.16
N SER A 114 -4.44 17.40 -3.06
CA SER A 114 -5.18 18.56 -2.61
C SER A 114 -6.02 18.29 -1.35
N GLY A 115 -7.09 19.03 -1.14
CA GLY A 115 -8.07 18.82 -0.09
C GLY A 115 -9.40 18.24 -0.61
N VAL A 116 -9.38 17.62 -1.78
CA VAL A 116 -10.52 16.93 -2.42
C VAL A 116 -9.98 15.72 -3.19
N ALA A 117 -10.86 14.80 -3.59
CA ALA A 117 -10.47 13.59 -4.29
C ALA A 117 -9.55 13.82 -5.49
N ASP A 118 -8.40 13.17 -5.47
CA ASP A 118 -7.35 13.23 -6.48
C ASP A 118 -7.11 11.85 -7.14
N ARG A 119 -6.49 11.86 -8.31
CA ARG A 119 -5.95 10.67 -8.97
C ARG A 119 -4.50 10.91 -9.37
N LEU A 120 -3.58 10.36 -8.59
CA LEU A 120 -2.14 10.62 -8.67
C LEU A 120 -1.38 9.36 -9.08
N ARG A 121 -0.31 9.52 -9.87
CA ARG A 121 0.57 8.43 -10.30
C ARG A 121 2.03 8.86 -10.32
N GLY A 122 2.92 8.02 -9.76
CA GLY A 122 4.37 8.16 -9.84
C GLY A 122 4.93 7.74 -11.19
N PHE A 123 4.41 6.68 -11.78
CA PHE A 123 4.82 6.02 -13.03
C PHE A 123 6.08 5.17 -12.86
N SER A 124 7.27 5.74 -12.76
CA SER A 124 8.50 4.97 -12.60
C SER A 124 9.59 5.77 -11.93
N GLY A 125 10.30 5.18 -11.02
CA GLY A 125 11.31 5.81 -10.19
C GLY A 125 10.85 5.79 -8.74
N ASP A 126 11.70 6.15 -7.81
CA ASP A 126 11.42 6.11 -6.38
C ASP A 126 10.69 7.40 -5.98
N ASP A 127 9.37 7.34 -5.90
CA ASP A 127 8.49 8.49 -5.79
C ASP A 127 8.00 8.73 -4.35
N THR A 128 7.59 9.95 -4.05
CA THR A 128 6.86 10.29 -2.83
C THR A 128 5.53 10.90 -3.22
N ILE A 129 4.43 10.21 -2.86
CA ILE A 129 3.07 10.63 -3.20
C ILE A 129 2.29 10.90 -1.92
N THR A 130 1.61 12.03 -1.85
CA THR A 130 0.70 12.38 -0.76
C THR A 130 -0.66 12.77 -1.33
N GLY A 131 -1.71 12.02 -1.01
CA GLY A 131 -3.09 12.30 -1.46
C GLY A 131 -3.63 13.56 -0.84
N GLY A 132 -3.63 13.63 0.47
CA GLY A 132 -4.05 14.81 1.23
C GLY A 132 -5.37 14.62 1.94
N ALA A 133 -6.42 15.23 1.47
CA ALA A 133 -7.76 14.99 2.01
C ALA A 133 -8.73 14.71 0.85
N GLY A 134 -9.65 13.80 1.07
CA GLY A 134 -10.59 13.36 0.03
C GLY A 134 -10.50 11.85 -0.12
N ALA A 135 -11.24 11.29 -1.02
CA ALA A 135 -11.12 9.89 -1.37
C ALA A 135 -10.22 9.79 -2.62
N ASP A 136 -8.96 9.50 -2.41
CA ASP A 136 -7.91 9.61 -3.41
C ASP A 136 -7.65 8.25 -4.09
N PHE A 137 -7.15 8.28 -5.31
CA PHE A 137 -6.59 7.13 -6.01
C PHE A 137 -5.10 7.40 -6.26
N LEU A 138 -4.25 6.62 -5.61
CA LEU A 138 -2.80 6.78 -5.64
C LEU A 138 -2.17 5.50 -6.24
N ASP A 139 -1.21 5.69 -7.15
CA ASP A 139 -0.53 4.61 -7.84
C ASP A 139 0.97 4.96 -7.87
N GLY A 140 1.78 4.26 -7.07
CA GLY A 140 3.23 4.47 -7.02
C GLY A 140 3.86 4.18 -8.37
N GLY A 141 3.74 2.96 -8.80
CA GLY A 141 4.17 2.54 -10.14
C GLY A 141 5.32 1.53 -10.13
N ASP A 142 6.40 1.81 -10.86
CA ASP A 142 7.62 1.02 -10.83
C ASP A 142 8.67 1.76 -9.99
N GLY A 143 9.20 1.20 -8.95
CA GLY A 143 10.23 1.80 -8.11
C GLY A 143 10.00 1.53 -6.63
N ASP A 144 10.87 2.07 -5.78
CA ASP A 144 10.69 1.99 -4.33
C ASP A 144 9.97 3.28 -3.87
N ASP A 145 8.65 3.18 -3.64
CA ASP A 145 7.77 4.33 -3.50
C ASP A 145 7.32 4.56 -2.04
N ASP A 146 7.17 5.85 -1.67
CA ASP A 146 6.58 6.30 -0.41
C ASP A 146 5.20 6.92 -0.70
N VAL A 147 4.09 6.24 -0.33
CA VAL A 147 2.73 6.69 -0.63
C VAL A 147 1.91 6.88 0.64
N TYR A 148 1.31 8.04 0.77
CA TYR A 148 0.48 8.46 1.90
C TYR A 148 -0.91 8.88 1.41
N GLY A 149 -1.97 8.21 1.86
CA GLY A 149 -3.37 8.54 1.55
C GLY A 149 -3.77 9.86 2.17
N GLY A 150 -3.75 9.91 3.48
CA GLY A 150 -4.07 11.10 4.25
C GLY A 150 -5.40 10.99 4.98
N THR A 151 -6.40 11.80 4.63
CA THR A 151 -7.73 11.70 5.23
C THR A 151 -8.78 11.40 4.19
N GLY A 152 -9.60 10.41 4.42
CA GLY A 152 -10.66 9.95 3.50
C GLY A 152 -10.46 8.49 3.14
N ASN A 153 -11.36 7.92 2.38
CA ASN A 153 -11.29 6.52 2.01
C ASN A 153 -10.50 6.39 0.71
N ASP A 154 -9.23 6.02 0.82
CA ASP A 154 -8.27 6.07 -0.25
C ASP A 154 -8.09 4.69 -0.93
N ILE A 155 -7.66 4.71 -2.17
CA ILE A 155 -7.18 3.53 -2.89
C ILE A 155 -5.72 3.76 -3.23
N ILE A 156 -4.84 2.94 -2.64
CA ILE A 156 -3.40 2.98 -2.85
C ILE A 156 -2.98 1.69 -3.52
N THR A 157 -2.32 1.79 -4.65
CA THR A 157 -1.81 0.62 -5.38
C THR A 157 -0.37 0.84 -5.78
N ASP A 158 0.38 -0.25 -5.77
CA ASP A 158 1.71 -0.28 -6.36
C ASP A 158 1.87 -1.51 -7.27
N SER A 159 2.80 -1.50 -8.20
CA SER A 159 3.03 -2.61 -9.12
C SER A 159 4.28 -3.43 -8.80
N GLY A 160 5.25 -2.82 -8.11
CA GLY A 160 6.46 -3.51 -7.70
C GLY A 160 7.59 -2.59 -7.29
N GLY A 161 8.46 -3.11 -6.47
CA GLY A 161 9.52 -2.39 -5.78
C GLY A 161 9.49 -2.75 -4.30
N SER A 162 10.11 -1.93 -3.46
CA SER A 162 10.01 -2.07 -2.01
C SER A 162 9.36 -0.81 -1.45
N ASN A 163 8.08 -0.89 -1.16
CA ASN A 163 7.25 0.28 -0.98
C ASN A 163 6.91 0.56 0.48
N TYR A 164 6.63 1.83 0.77
CA TYR A 164 6.12 2.30 2.04
C TYR A 164 4.73 2.91 1.83
N LEU A 165 3.66 2.17 2.19
CA LEU A 165 2.29 2.55 1.92
C LEU A 165 1.53 2.82 3.22
N ARG A 166 0.84 3.95 3.30
CA ARG A 166 0.06 4.38 4.48
C ARG A 166 -1.32 4.87 4.06
N GLY A 167 -2.40 4.25 4.61
CA GLY A 167 -3.78 4.70 4.43
C GLY A 167 -4.04 6.00 5.18
N ASP A 168 -3.60 6.07 6.43
CA ASP A 168 -3.77 7.14 7.41
C ASP A 168 -5.19 7.18 8.02
N GLU A 169 -6.06 8.18 7.76
CA GLU A 169 -7.42 8.27 8.33
C GLU A 169 -8.47 7.90 7.28
N GLY A 170 -9.25 6.86 7.48
CA GLY A 170 -10.35 6.45 6.59
C GLY A 170 -10.44 4.94 6.45
N ASP A 171 -11.46 4.46 5.76
CA ASP A 171 -11.56 3.05 5.40
C ASP A 171 -10.87 2.87 4.03
N ASP A 172 -9.62 2.41 4.05
CA ASP A 172 -8.72 2.45 2.93
C ASP A 172 -8.55 1.08 2.23
N ASN A 173 -8.06 1.09 0.99
CA ASN A 173 -7.71 -0.11 0.25
C ASN A 173 -6.27 0.00 -0.26
N LEU A 174 -5.35 -0.82 0.28
CA LEU A 174 -3.93 -0.77 -0.02
C LEU A 174 -3.47 -2.09 -0.67
N VAL A 175 -2.67 -1.98 -1.73
CA VAL A 175 -2.07 -3.13 -2.42
C VAL A 175 -0.60 -2.83 -2.69
N GLY A 176 0.31 -3.65 -2.14
CA GLY A 176 1.76 -3.47 -2.24
C GLY A 176 2.34 -3.90 -3.58
N GLY A 177 1.85 -5.03 -4.11
CA GLY A 177 2.26 -5.50 -5.43
C GLY A 177 3.34 -6.56 -5.43
N ALA A 178 4.52 -6.27 -5.93
CA ALA A 178 5.60 -7.24 -5.95
C ALA A 178 6.89 -6.65 -5.37
N GLY A 179 7.54 -7.38 -4.49
CA GLY A 179 8.75 -6.96 -3.77
C GLY A 179 8.48 -6.91 -2.28
N PHE A 180 9.37 -6.33 -1.50
CA PHE A 180 9.15 -6.13 -0.07
C PHE A 180 8.34 -4.85 0.16
N ASP A 181 7.21 -4.95 0.83
CA ASP A 181 6.37 -3.81 1.12
C ASP A 181 6.14 -3.63 2.63
N ASP A 182 6.20 -2.39 3.12
CA ASP A 182 5.81 -1.98 4.47
C ASP A 182 4.49 -1.21 4.38
N ILE A 183 3.39 -1.90 4.71
CA ILE A 183 2.04 -1.41 4.50
C ILE A 183 1.31 -1.26 5.84
N ASN A 184 0.62 -0.13 6.03
CA ASN A 184 -0.19 0.09 7.21
C ASN A 184 -1.48 0.86 6.87
N GLY A 185 -2.65 0.29 7.17
CA GLY A 185 -3.95 0.96 7.05
C GLY A 185 -4.06 2.17 7.98
N ASN A 186 -3.61 2.04 9.21
CA ASN A 186 -3.62 3.00 10.33
C ASN A 186 -4.98 3.16 11.02
N MET A 187 -5.87 4.05 10.65
CA MET A 187 -7.15 4.32 11.32
C MET A 187 -8.31 4.13 10.35
N GLY A 188 -9.25 3.28 10.70
CA GLY A 188 -10.43 2.91 9.92
C GLY A 188 -10.46 1.41 9.65
N SER A 189 -11.52 0.97 9.01
CA SER A 189 -11.65 -0.44 8.64
C SER A 189 -11.08 -0.68 7.26
N ASP A 190 -9.82 -1.10 7.24
CA ASP A 190 -8.99 -1.14 6.06
C ASP A 190 -9.02 -2.51 5.36
N THR A 191 -8.73 -2.50 4.06
CA THR A 191 -8.43 -3.71 3.29
C THR A 191 -7.00 -3.61 2.78
N VAL A 192 -6.12 -4.50 3.25
CA VAL A 192 -4.69 -4.42 2.97
C VAL A 192 -4.19 -5.73 2.38
N SER A 193 -3.42 -5.66 1.29
CA SER A 193 -2.78 -6.81 0.64
C SER A 193 -1.29 -6.54 0.41
N GLY A 194 -0.41 -7.42 0.90
CA GLY A 194 1.02 -7.39 0.63
C GLY A 194 1.32 -7.66 -0.84
N GLY A 195 1.00 -8.83 -1.29
CA GLY A 195 1.13 -9.24 -2.69
C GLY A 195 2.17 -10.34 -2.90
N LEU A 196 3.18 -10.10 -3.70
CA LEU A 196 4.29 -11.02 -3.90
C LEU A 196 5.53 -10.49 -3.19
N GLY A 197 6.11 -11.23 -2.30
CA GLY A 197 7.33 -10.84 -1.61
C GLY A 197 7.23 -11.11 -0.11
N ASP A 198 8.29 -10.86 0.63
CA ASP A 198 8.28 -11.03 2.07
C ASP A 198 7.86 -9.70 2.72
N ASP A 199 6.57 -9.54 3.04
CA ASP A 199 5.95 -8.26 3.36
C ASP A 199 5.74 -8.01 4.85
N TRP A 200 5.61 -6.75 5.22
CA TRP A 200 5.15 -6.32 6.53
C TRP A 200 3.81 -5.60 6.38
N VAL A 201 2.73 -6.29 6.77
CA VAL A 201 1.35 -5.85 6.53
C VAL A 201 0.64 -5.62 7.87
N VAL A 202 0.14 -4.42 8.07
CA VAL A 202 -0.48 -3.98 9.33
C VAL A 202 -1.84 -3.37 9.04
N GLY A 203 -2.88 -3.82 9.74
CA GLY A 203 -4.22 -3.20 9.70
C GLY A 203 -4.21 -1.87 10.45
N GLY A 204 -4.17 -1.93 11.76
CA GLY A 204 -4.05 -0.72 12.56
C GLY A 204 -5.10 -0.59 13.65
N ARG A 205 -6.06 0.27 13.51
CA ARG A 205 -7.20 0.44 14.40
C ARG A 205 -8.49 0.16 13.65
N ASP A 206 -9.51 -0.29 14.44
CA ASP A 206 -10.81 -0.71 13.94
C ASP A 206 -10.68 -2.08 13.22
N ASN A 207 -11.72 -2.56 12.56
CA ASN A 207 -11.79 -3.94 12.08
C ASN A 207 -11.26 -4.05 10.66
N ASP A 208 -10.13 -4.70 10.50
CA ASP A 208 -9.38 -4.77 9.25
C ASP A 208 -9.51 -6.12 8.53
N LEU A 209 -9.31 -6.09 7.22
CA LEU A 209 -9.20 -7.27 6.37
C LEU A 209 -7.82 -7.29 5.72
N ILE A 210 -6.98 -8.27 6.08
CA ILE A 210 -5.55 -8.24 5.78
C ILE A 210 -5.14 -9.53 5.08
N PHE A 211 -4.37 -9.39 4.00
CA PHE A 211 -3.82 -10.48 3.19
C PHE A 211 -2.30 -10.32 3.07
N GLY A 212 -1.52 -11.37 3.42
CA GLY A 212 -0.08 -11.47 3.12
C GLY A 212 0.15 -11.83 1.66
N GLU A 213 -0.57 -12.85 1.18
CA GLU A 213 -0.54 -13.46 -0.16
C GLU A 213 0.66 -14.42 -0.35
N ASP A 214 1.62 -14.15 -1.26
CA ASP A 214 2.76 -15.02 -1.54
C ASP A 214 4.05 -14.46 -0.91
N GLY A 215 4.62 -15.11 0.07
CA GLY A 215 5.88 -14.65 0.69
C GLY A 215 6.14 -15.26 2.05
N VAL A 216 7.07 -14.69 2.79
CA VAL A 216 7.28 -14.94 4.23
C VAL A 216 6.91 -13.67 4.97
N ASP A 217 5.65 -13.59 5.35
CA ASP A 217 5.03 -12.35 5.72
C ASP A 217 4.95 -12.10 7.22
N LEU A 218 4.93 -10.82 7.61
CA LEU A 218 4.58 -10.35 8.95
C LEU A 218 3.22 -9.66 8.88
N VAL A 219 2.17 -10.30 9.43
CA VAL A 219 0.79 -9.84 9.29
C VAL A 219 0.21 -9.52 10.67
N TYR A 220 -0.14 -8.25 10.91
CA TYR A 220 -0.61 -7.75 12.20
C TYR A 220 -1.95 -7.02 12.10
N GLY A 221 -2.97 -7.45 12.87
CA GLY A 221 -4.26 -6.74 13.01
C GLY A 221 -4.12 -5.49 13.86
N ASN A 222 -3.60 -5.63 15.06
CA ASN A 222 -3.44 -4.67 16.15
C ASN A 222 -4.71 -4.41 16.98
N LEU A 223 -5.54 -3.45 16.69
CA LEU A 223 -6.72 -3.08 17.48
C LEU A 223 -7.98 -3.21 16.63
N GLY A 224 -8.88 -4.08 16.99
CA GLY A 224 -10.14 -4.34 16.28
C GLY A 224 -10.47 -5.81 16.29
N ASP A 225 -11.63 -6.16 15.81
CA ASP A 225 -11.95 -7.55 15.49
C ASP A 225 -11.53 -7.80 14.04
N ASP A 226 -10.30 -8.31 13.85
CA ASP A 226 -9.62 -8.34 12.56
C ASP A 226 -9.77 -9.69 11.83
N THR A 227 -9.63 -9.67 10.50
CA THR A 227 -9.57 -10.89 9.68
C THR A 227 -8.26 -10.90 8.90
N LEU A 228 -7.40 -11.89 9.19
CA LEU A 228 -6.07 -12.05 8.63
C LEU A 228 -5.96 -13.35 7.85
N ASP A 229 -5.43 -13.29 6.63
CA ASP A 229 -5.06 -14.44 5.81
C ASP A 229 -3.61 -14.24 5.34
N ALA A 230 -2.66 -15.05 5.84
CA ALA A 230 -1.25 -14.87 5.47
C ALA A 230 -0.92 -15.44 4.09
N GLY A 231 -1.59 -16.52 3.69
CA GLY A 231 -1.48 -17.02 2.32
C GLY A 231 -0.48 -18.16 2.11
N ASN A 232 0.49 -17.97 1.24
CA ASN A 232 1.52 -18.96 0.98
C ASN A 232 2.86 -18.51 1.53
N GLY A 233 3.41 -19.22 2.47
CA GLY A 233 4.71 -18.87 3.03
C GLY A 233 4.95 -19.53 4.37
N ALA A 234 5.97 -19.10 5.08
CA ALA A 234 6.16 -19.46 6.47
C ALA A 234 6.00 -18.18 7.31
N ASP A 235 4.77 -17.88 7.64
CA ASP A 235 4.33 -16.56 8.02
C ASP A 235 4.30 -16.34 9.52
N THR A 236 4.29 -15.09 9.94
CA THR A 236 4.08 -14.67 11.32
C THR A 236 2.86 -13.77 11.41
N MET A 237 1.84 -14.26 12.12
CA MET A 237 0.57 -13.56 12.29
C MET A 237 0.29 -13.21 13.74
N ARG A 238 -0.25 -12.02 13.95
CA ARG A 238 -0.76 -11.59 15.26
C ARG A 238 -2.07 -10.81 15.09
N GLY A 239 -3.14 -11.29 15.76
CA GLY A 239 -4.42 -10.59 15.80
C GLY A 239 -4.30 -9.27 16.53
N GLY A 240 -3.95 -9.33 17.82
CA GLY A 240 -3.72 -8.14 18.64
C GLY A 240 -4.71 -7.97 19.77
N GLN A 241 -5.55 -6.97 19.76
CA GLN A 241 -6.64 -6.79 20.72
C GLN A 241 -7.96 -6.81 19.97
N GLY A 242 -8.83 -7.73 20.32
CA GLY A 242 -10.12 -7.95 19.67
C GLY A 242 -10.40 -9.44 19.55
N ASN A 243 -11.48 -9.79 18.89
CA ASN A 243 -11.79 -11.18 18.63
C ASN A 243 -11.48 -11.47 17.15
N ASP A 244 -10.31 -11.98 16.93
CA ASP A 244 -9.70 -12.03 15.60
C ASP A 244 -9.94 -13.38 14.89
N SER A 245 -9.92 -13.35 13.57
CA SER A 245 -9.97 -14.53 12.70
C SER A 245 -8.70 -14.63 11.88
N LEU A 246 -7.85 -15.63 12.17
CA LEU A 246 -6.54 -15.81 11.57
C LEU A 246 -6.48 -17.09 10.76
N MET A 247 -5.94 -17.02 9.53
CA MET A 247 -5.66 -18.14 8.65
C MET A 247 -4.19 -18.08 8.19
N GLY A 248 -3.36 -19.07 8.62
CA GLY A 248 -1.95 -19.19 8.19
C GLY A 248 -1.83 -19.48 6.71
N GLY A 249 -2.52 -20.53 6.27
CA GLY A 249 -2.56 -20.89 4.85
C GLY A 249 -1.66 -22.05 4.48
N ALA A 250 -0.65 -21.85 3.67
CA ALA A 250 0.26 -22.90 3.29
C ALA A 250 1.69 -22.57 3.71
N GLY A 251 2.24 -23.33 4.62
CA GLY A 251 3.58 -23.13 5.14
C GLY A 251 3.72 -23.63 6.56
N ASN A 252 4.75 -23.18 7.25
CA ASN A 252 4.91 -23.49 8.68
C ASN A 252 4.76 -22.17 9.44
N ASP A 253 3.56 -21.89 9.89
CA ASP A 253 3.16 -20.59 10.33
C ASP A 253 3.26 -20.40 11.85
N TYR A 254 3.56 -19.19 12.27
CA TYR A 254 3.41 -18.75 13.65
C TYR A 254 2.12 -17.92 13.77
N VAL A 255 1.17 -18.41 14.57
CA VAL A 255 -0.16 -17.80 14.69
C VAL A 255 -0.45 -17.47 16.15
N SER A 256 -0.68 -16.18 16.45
CA SER A 256 -1.06 -15.69 17.76
C SER A 256 -2.30 -14.80 17.64
N GLY A 257 -3.39 -15.16 18.33
CA GLY A 257 -4.56 -14.28 18.45
C GLY A 257 -4.27 -13.06 19.32
N ASP A 258 -3.34 -13.22 20.26
CA ASP A 258 -2.97 -12.27 21.30
C ASP A 258 -4.11 -12.07 22.34
N ARG A 259 -4.86 -11.00 22.37
CA ARG A 259 -5.89 -10.74 23.37
C ARG A 259 -7.27 -10.70 22.77
N GLY A 260 -8.13 -11.59 23.23
CA GLY A 260 -9.50 -11.71 22.80
C GLY A 260 -9.96 -13.17 22.74
N ASP A 261 -11.13 -13.38 22.25
CA ASP A 261 -11.62 -14.73 22.00
C ASP A 261 -11.43 -15.04 20.50
N ASP A 262 -10.25 -15.59 20.16
CA ASP A 262 -9.78 -15.66 18.79
C ASP A 262 -10.11 -16.99 18.09
N THR A 263 -10.19 -16.95 16.77
CA THR A 263 -10.36 -18.14 15.92
C THR A 263 -9.19 -18.28 14.98
N MET A 264 -8.46 -19.38 15.11
CA MET A 264 -7.21 -19.62 14.38
C MET A 264 -7.31 -20.89 13.53
N THR A 265 -6.76 -20.83 12.34
CA THR A 265 -6.57 -21.95 11.40
C THR A 265 -5.12 -21.91 10.93
N GLY A 266 -4.35 -22.99 11.12
CA GLY A 266 -2.97 -23.08 10.64
C GLY A 266 -2.90 -23.32 9.16
N GLY A 267 -3.67 -24.30 8.68
CA GLY A 267 -3.71 -24.68 7.29
C GLY A 267 -2.79 -25.87 6.97
N ALA A 268 -1.95 -25.72 5.96
CA ALA A 268 -1.09 -26.80 5.51
C ALA A 268 0.36 -26.56 5.96
N GLY A 269 0.87 -27.40 6.85
CA GLY A 269 2.24 -27.28 7.33
C GLY A 269 2.41 -27.74 8.77
N ALA A 270 3.47 -27.33 9.40
CA ALA A 270 3.74 -27.60 10.81
C ALA A 270 3.63 -26.27 11.59
N ASP A 271 2.43 -25.97 12.05
CA ASP A 271 2.09 -24.66 12.54
C ASP A 271 2.31 -24.52 14.05
N LEU A 272 2.65 -23.32 14.46
CA LEU A 272 2.92 -22.97 15.83
C LEU A 272 1.92 -21.95 16.33
N PHE A 273 0.96 -22.41 17.15
CA PHE A 273 -0.04 -21.56 17.76
C PHE A 273 0.45 -21.04 19.11
N HIS A 274 0.51 -19.75 19.27
CA HIS A 274 0.91 -19.12 20.53
C HIS A 274 -0.29 -18.62 21.32
N SER A 275 -0.25 -18.84 22.64
CA SER A 275 -1.19 -18.24 23.59
C SER A 275 -0.53 -18.05 24.97
N PHE A 276 -1.12 -17.23 25.81
CA PHE A 276 -0.58 -16.86 27.12
C PHE A 276 -1.71 -16.71 28.16
N ALA A 277 -1.33 -16.51 29.42
CA ALA A 277 -2.30 -16.20 30.49
C ALA A 277 -2.99 -14.85 30.18
N ASP A 278 -4.30 -14.82 30.40
CA ASP A 278 -5.15 -13.65 30.10
C ASP A 278 -5.29 -13.31 28.58
N ALA A 279 -4.99 -14.27 27.69
CA ALA A 279 -5.22 -14.12 26.24
C ALA A 279 -6.72 -14.07 25.93
N GLY A 280 -7.54 -14.88 26.58
CA GLY A 280 -8.97 -15.07 26.31
C GLY A 280 -9.33 -16.52 26.04
N ILE A 281 -10.32 -16.77 25.20
CA ILE A 281 -10.74 -18.13 24.83
C ILE A 281 -10.48 -18.34 23.33
N ASP A 282 -9.34 -18.91 23.02
CA ASP A 282 -8.91 -19.12 21.64
C ASP A 282 -9.37 -20.48 21.11
N ARG A 283 -9.69 -20.54 19.84
CA ARG A 283 -10.14 -21.74 19.13
C ARG A 283 -9.23 -22.04 17.94
N ILE A 284 -8.59 -23.19 17.97
CA ILE A 284 -7.82 -23.70 16.83
C ILE A 284 -8.69 -24.74 16.11
N LEU A 285 -9.04 -24.46 14.85
CA LEU A 285 -10.06 -25.21 14.12
C LEU A 285 -9.53 -26.47 13.43
N ASP A 286 -8.27 -26.52 13.06
CA ASP A 286 -7.68 -27.55 12.21
C ASP A 286 -6.41 -28.20 12.75
N PHE A 287 -6.11 -28.03 14.05
CA PHE A 287 -4.89 -28.55 14.69
C PHE A 287 -4.59 -30.01 14.29
N ASN A 288 -3.44 -30.23 13.65
CA ASN A 288 -3.08 -31.52 13.05
C ASN A 288 -1.73 -32.04 13.55
N VAL A 289 -1.76 -32.92 14.52
CA VAL A 289 -0.56 -33.57 15.09
C VAL A 289 0.28 -34.30 14.03
N ALA A 290 -0.32 -34.74 12.95
CA ALA A 290 0.41 -35.46 11.90
C ALA A 290 1.20 -34.54 10.97
N GLN A 291 0.75 -33.31 10.79
CA GLN A 291 1.50 -32.25 10.11
C GLN A 291 2.63 -31.70 10.99
N GLY A 292 2.46 -31.75 12.30
CA GLY A 292 3.50 -31.30 13.24
C GLY A 292 3.09 -30.08 14.04
N ASP A 293 1.81 -29.77 14.05
CA ASP A 293 1.29 -28.60 14.77
C ASP A 293 1.55 -28.66 16.27
N ARG A 294 1.81 -27.51 16.83
CA ARG A 294 2.11 -27.37 18.26
C ARG A 294 1.48 -26.11 18.84
N VAL A 295 1.19 -26.17 20.14
CA VAL A 295 0.84 -25.01 20.95
C VAL A 295 2.02 -24.62 21.81
N ILE A 296 2.43 -23.37 21.74
CA ILE A 296 3.44 -22.76 22.63
C ILE A 296 2.75 -21.82 23.63
N LEU A 297 3.12 -21.95 24.88
CA LEU A 297 2.66 -21.08 25.95
C LEU A 297 3.84 -20.35 26.57
N ASP A 298 3.63 -19.15 27.04
CA ASP A 298 4.67 -18.34 27.68
C ASP A 298 5.34 -19.08 28.84
N VAL A 299 6.65 -18.88 28.98
CA VAL A 299 7.47 -19.44 30.07
C VAL A 299 6.89 -19.05 31.44
N GLY A 300 6.66 -20.04 32.26
CA GLY A 300 6.08 -19.85 33.60
C GLY A 300 4.55 -19.93 33.66
N THR A 301 3.89 -20.07 32.52
CA THR A 301 2.46 -20.33 32.47
C THR A 301 2.14 -21.66 33.13
N THR A 302 1.23 -21.66 34.09
CA THR A 302 0.66 -22.88 34.65
C THR A 302 -0.60 -23.26 33.88
N PHE A 303 -0.67 -24.48 33.41
CA PHE A 303 -1.82 -24.93 32.61
C PHE A 303 -2.28 -26.34 33.00
N SER A 304 -3.49 -26.67 32.62
CA SER A 304 -4.07 -28.03 32.69
C SER A 304 -4.68 -28.37 31.34
N VAL A 305 -4.65 -29.65 30.99
CA VAL A 305 -5.25 -30.16 29.74
C VAL A 305 -6.35 -31.15 30.07
N ALA A 306 -7.51 -30.98 29.46
CA ALA A 306 -8.69 -31.85 29.69
C ALA A 306 -9.40 -32.14 28.36
N GLN A 307 -10.02 -33.33 28.27
CA GLN A 307 -10.98 -33.64 27.23
C GLN A 307 -12.36 -33.14 27.61
N ILE A 308 -12.97 -32.26 26.83
CA ILE A 308 -14.32 -31.74 27.05
C ILE A 308 -15.16 -31.99 25.78
N GLY A 309 -16.02 -32.97 25.83
CA GLY A 309 -16.78 -33.39 24.64
C GLY A 309 -15.85 -33.98 23.58
N GLY A 310 -15.85 -33.38 22.37
CA GLY A 310 -14.98 -33.74 21.27
C GLY A 310 -13.62 -33.03 21.26
N ASP A 311 -13.43 -32.03 22.13
CA ASP A 311 -12.34 -31.08 22.07
C ASP A 311 -11.29 -31.30 23.17
N THR A 312 -10.03 -31.00 22.87
CA THR A 312 -9.02 -30.87 23.90
C THR A 312 -8.94 -29.42 24.35
N VAL A 313 -9.09 -29.17 25.64
CA VAL A 313 -9.05 -27.83 26.24
C VAL A 313 -7.82 -27.67 27.11
N ILE A 314 -7.01 -26.67 26.79
CA ILE A 314 -5.87 -26.20 27.56
C ILE A 314 -6.36 -25.00 28.38
N THR A 315 -6.34 -25.12 29.71
CA THR A 315 -6.80 -24.02 30.61
C THR A 315 -5.64 -23.40 31.33
N MET A 316 -5.53 -22.10 31.23
CA MET A 316 -4.53 -21.24 31.89
C MET A 316 -5.25 -20.27 32.86
N SER A 317 -4.47 -19.47 33.60
CA SER A 317 -5.04 -18.36 34.38
C SER A 317 -5.58 -17.30 33.41
N GLY A 318 -6.92 -17.06 33.46
CA GLY A 318 -7.55 -16.03 32.61
C GLY A 318 -7.68 -16.35 31.13
N GLY A 319 -7.33 -17.58 30.68
CA GLY A 319 -7.41 -17.94 29.27
C GLY A 319 -7.60 -19.43 29.01
N GLN A 320 -8.02 -19.77 27.80
CA GLN A 320 -8.15 -21.14 27.31
C GLN A 320 -7.75 -21.24 25.84
N VAL A 321 -7.13 -22.37 25.46
CA VAL A 321 -7.01 -22.78 24.06
C VAL A 321 -7.82 -24.04 23.84
N ILE A 322 -8.72 -24.01 22.86
CA ILE A 322 -9.60 -25.10 22.48
C ILE A 322 -9.15 -25.69 21.15
N LEU A 323 -8.60 -26.89 21.17
CA LEU A 323 -8.30 -27.68 19.97
C LEU A 323 -9.58 -28.39 19.52
N VAL A 324 -10.26 -27.83 18.53
CA VAL A 324 -11.60 -28.26 18.10
C VAL A 324 -11.53 -29.64 17.42
N GLY A 325 -12.33 -30.58 17.91
CA GLY A 325 -12.40 -31.95 17.37
C GLY A 325 -11.19 -32.84 17.67
N ILE A 326 -10.23 -32.37 18.45
CA ILE A 326 -8.99 -33.09 18.75
C ILE A 326 -9.12 -33.89 20.04
N SER A 327 -8.85 -35.21 19.98
CA SER A 327 -8.76 -36.05 21.16
C SER A 327 -7.44 -35.82 21.91
N MET A 328 -7.53 -35.61 23.21
CA MET A 328 -6.36 -35.49 24.07
C MET A 328 -5.40 -36.71 23.94
N SER A 329 -5.94 -37.90 23.63
CA SER A 329 -5.14 -39.10 23.42
C SER A 329 -4.36 -39.13 22.14
N SER A 330 -4.64 -38.23 21.18
CA SER A 330 -3.89 -38.09 19.94
C SER A 330 -2.69 -37.15 20.04
N LEU A 331 -2.63 -36.33 21.11
CA LEU A 331 -1.53 -35.41 21.34
C LEU A 331 -0.23 -36.16 21.64
N ARG A 332 0.88 -35.61 21.14
CA ARG A 332 2.25 -36.05 21.48
C ARG A 332 2.74 -35.28 22.71
N THR A 333 3.83 -35.72 23.28
CA THR A 333 4.46 -35.07 24.44
C THR A 333 4.97 -33.66 24.17
N ASP A 334 5.20 -33.34 22.91
CA ASP A 334 5.69 -32.05 22.41
C ASP A 334 4.61 -31.21 21.70
N SER A 335 3.36 -31.68 21.68
CA SER A 335 2.23 -30.93 21.08
C SER A 335 1.92 -29.64 21.86
N ILE A 336 2.23 -29.58 23.16
CA ILE A 336 2.04 -28.40 24.02
C ILE A 336 3.33 -28.21 24.82
N PHE A 337 3.93 -27.05 24.76
CA PHE A 337 5.17 -26.76 25.48
C PHE A 337 5.26 -25.31 25.96
N LEU A 338 6.23 -25.03 26.85
CA LEU A 338 6.55 -23.69 27.29
C LEU A 338 7.76 -23.16 26.52
N GLY A 339 7.62 -21.99 25.89
CA GLY A 339 8.64 -21.39 25.04
C GLY A 339 9.10 -20.02 25.48
#